data_3b304495c41a718e88f3a094a36b43c4
#
_entry.id   3b304495c41a718e88f3a094a36b43c4
#
_cell.length_a   1.000
_cell.length_b   1.000
_cell.length_c   1.000
_cell.angle_alpha   90.00
_cell.angle_beta   90.00
_cell.angle_gamma   90.00
#
_symmetry.space_group_name_H-M   'P 1'
#
loop_
_entity.id
_entity.type
_entity.pdbx_description
1 polymer ?
#
loop_
_entity_poly.entity_id
_entity_poly.type
_entity_poly.pdbx_seq_one_letter_code
_entity_poly.pdbx_strand_id
1 'polypeptide(L)'
;MDTVITVANGKLSLKQFKNGTVLIGGGWPGVGNIEDNYTETKPENLIGNMMLACHAIPRLKSSRVARVWLGLEAETDDAMPIIGEIPNYENAYVIGSIHSGYTSGPYMGKLLAEKILGKDIDLSLFDIKRFL
;
A
#
# COMPACT_ATOMS: atom_id res chain seq x y z
N MET A 1 13.38 16.26 -10.02
CA MET A 1 11.98 16.41 -9.52
C MET A 1 12.02 16.28 -8.00
N ASP A 2 11.68 17.34 -7.28
CA ASP A 2 11.82 17.39 -5.82
C ASP A 2 10.51 17.07 -5.09
N THR A 3 9.50 16.62 -5.85
CA THR A 3 8.16 16.37 -5.34
C THR A 3 7.65 15.02 -5.82
N VAL A 4 6.72 14.43 -5.06
CA VAL A 4 5.96 13.27 -5.51
C VAL A 4 4.76 13.76 -6.31
N ILE A 5 4.52 13.14 -7.46
CA ILE A 5 3.36 13.42 -8.31
C ILE A 5 2.41 12.23 -8.19
N THR A 6 1.15 12.50 -7.90
CA THR A 6 0.08 11.49 -7.92
C THR A 6 -1.10 11.99 -8.74
N VAL A 7 -1.78 11.08 -9.41
CA VAL A 7 -3.05 11.35 -10.09
C VAL A 7 -4.19 10.99 -9.15
N ALA A 8 -5.20 11.86 -9.07
CA ALA A 8 -6.29 11.75 -8.10
C ALA A 8 -7.05 10.42 -8.11
N ASN A 9 -7.09 9.72 -9.26
CA ASN A 9 -7.72 8.40 -9.37
C ASN A 9 -6.81 7.22 -8.92
N GLY A 10 -5.65 7.51 -8.33
CA GLY A 10 -4.70 6.51 -7.85
C GLY A 10 -3.93 5.73 -8.94
N LYS A 11 -4.17 6.00 -10.22
CA LYS A 11 -3.55 5.23 -11.31
C LYS A 11 -2.10 5.60 -11.62
N LEU A 12 -1.57 6.64 -11.01
CA LEU A 12 -0.17 7.04 -11.18
C LEU A 12 0.38 7.65 -9.90
N SER A 13 1.56 7.20 -9.50
CA SER A 13 2.43 7.90 -8.58
C SER A 13 3.85 7.91 -9.13
N LEU A 14 4.53 9.05 -9.03
CA LEU A 14 5.88 9.25 -9.53
C LEU A 14 6.75 9.88 -8.44
N LYS A 15 7.94 9.32 -8.25
CA LYS A 15 8.96 9.90 -7.38
C LYS A 15 10.33 9.77 -8.03
N GLN A 16 11.09 10.86 -8.10
CA GLN A 16 12.47 10.83 -8.53
C GLN A 16 13.40 10.79 -7.33
N PHE A 17 14.38 9.89 -7.35
CA PHE A 17 15.45 9.81 -6.36
C PHE A 17 16.64 10.70 -6.77
N LYS A 18 17.49 11.01 -5.81
CA LYS A 18 18.68 11.86 -6.01
C LYS A 18 19.65 11.32 -7.08
N ASN A 19 19.70 10.00 -7.27
CA ASN A 19 20.50 9.34 -8.30
C ASN A 19 19.87 9.39 -9.71
N GLY A 20 18.75 10.08 -9.87
CA GLY A 20 18.04 10.22 -11.15
C GLY A 20 17.01 9.14 -11.46
N THR A 21 17.01 8.02 -10.74
CA THR A 21 16.02 6.96 -10.92
C THR A 21 14.60 7.48 -10.62
N VAL A 22 13.63 7.11 -11.46
CA VAL A 22 12.22 7.43 -11.26
C VAL A 22 11.47 6.18 -10.88
N LEU A 23 10.84 6.20 -9.72
CA LEU A 23 9.87 5.19 -9.29
C LEU A 23 8.51 5.54 -9.90
N ILE A 24 7.91 4.57 -10.58
CA ILE A 24 6.58 4.68 -11.17
C ILE A 24 5.69 3.63 -10.51
N GLY A 25 4.57 4.05 -9.95
CA GLY A 25 3.59 3.20 -9.32
C GLY A 25 2.17 3.66 -9.61
N GLY A 26 1.22 3.01 -8.94
CA GLY A 26 -0.22 3.29 -9.06
C GLY A 26 -1.03 1.99 -8.99
N GLY A 27 -2.35 2.10 -8.99
CA GLY A 27 -3.27 0.98 -8.87
C GLY A 27 -3.35 0.11 -10.13
N TRP A 28 -2.27 -0.54 -10.51
CA TRP A 28 -2.17 -1.46 -11.65
C TRP A 28 -1.88 -2.86 -11.12
N PRO A 29 -2.90 -3.71 -10.90
CA PRO A 29 -2.71 -5.01 -10.31
C PRO A 29 -1.94 -5.96 -11.22
N GLY A 30 -1.17 -6.84 -10.60
CA GLY A 30 -0.65 -8.05 -11.23
C GLY A 30 -1.48 -9.27 -10.86
N VAL A 31 -0.86 -10.42 -10.89
CA VAL A 31 -1.36 -11.68 -10.33
C VAL A 31 -0.36 -12.21 -9.32
N GLY A 32 -0.82 -12.98 -8.36
CA GLY A 32 0.05 -13.58 -7.36
C GLY A 32 -0.68 -14.54 -6.46
N ASN A 33 0.11 -15.35 -5.75
CA ASN A 33 -0.35 -16.27 -4.74
C ASN A 33 0.67 -16.28 -3.60
N ILE A 34 0.20 -16.08 -2.38
CA ILE A 34 1.04 -16.05 -1.18
C ILE A 34 1.56 -17.45 -0.81
N GLU A 35 0.78 -18.50 -1.04
CA GLU A 35 1.15 -19.87 -0.71
C GLU A 35 2.37 -20.32 -1.52
N ASP A 36 2.43 -19.93 -2.79
CA ASP A 36 3.52 -20.26 -3.71
C ASP A 36 4.63 -19.19 -3.72
N ASN A 37 4.46 -18.11 -2.96
CA ASN A 37 5.32 -16.92 -3.00
C ASN A 37 5.55 -16.43 -4.44
N TYR A 38 4.48 -16.40 -5.23
CA TYR A 38 4.51 -16.10 -6.64
C TYR A 38 3.87 -14.76 -6.93
N THR A 39 4.51 -13.96 -7.78
CA THR A 39 3.94 -12.73 -8.33
C THR A 39 4.33 -12.57 -9.80
N GLU A 40 3.39 -12.13 -10.62
CA GLU A 40 3.61 -11.87 -12.04
C GLU A 40 2.93 -10.57 -12.49
N THR A 41 3.67 -9.77 -13.24
CA THR A 41 3.12 -8.55 -13.84
C THR A 41 2.23 -8.88 -15.02
N LYS A 42 1.09 -8.19 -15.12
CA LYS A 42 0.29 -8.18 -16.35
C LYS A 42 0.90 -7.18 -17.34
N PRO A 43 1.35 -7.62 -18.53
CA PRO A 43 2.00 -6.74 -19.49
C PRO A 43 1.16 -5.50 -19.85
N GLU A 44 -0.14 -5.67 -20.03
CA GLU A 44 -1.07 -4.59 -20.34
C GLU A 44 -1.14 -3.53 -19.22
N ASN A 45 -1.10 -3.94 -17.96
CA ASN A 45 -1.09 -3.04 -16.83
C ASN A 45 0.25 -2.30 -16.69
N LEU A 46 1.36 -3.00 -16.90
CA LEU A 46 2.67 -2.37 -16.93
C LEU A 46 2.76 -1.31 -18.03
N ILE A 47 2.34 -1.66 -19.25
CA ILE A 47 2.33 -0.74 -20.39
C ILE A 47 1.42 0.47 -20.09
N GLY A 48 0.21 0.24 -19.57
CA GLY A 48 -0.72 1.30 -19.20
C GLY A 48 -0.15 2.28 -18.18
N ASN A 49 0.49 1.76 -17.14
CA ASN A 49 1.16 2.57 -16.11
C ASN A 49 2.30 3.42 -16.70
N MET A 50 3.14 2.82 -17.55
CA MET A 50 4.23 3.52 -18.23
C MET A 50 3.74 4.56 -19.22
N MET A 51 2.68 4.27 -19.98
CA MET A 51 2.07 5.24 -20.91
C MET A 51 1.54 6.44 -20.16
N LEU A 52 0.86 6.23 -19.03
CA LEU A 52 0.35 7.33 -18.21
C LEU A 52 1.49 8.15 -17.59
N ALA A 53 2.57 7.50 -17.15
CA ALA A 53 3.76 8.18 -16.67
C ALA A 53 4.42 9.04 -17.77
N CYS A 54 4.54 8.50 -18.99
CA CYS A 54 5.06 9.24 -20.15
C CYS A 54 4.14 10.38 -20.62
N HIS A 55 2.84 10.27 -20.39
CA HIS A 55 1.90 11.35 -20.64
C HIS A 55 2.10 12.49 -19.63
N ALA A 56 2.22 12.15 -18.35
CA ALA A 56 2.45 13.12 -17.28
C ALA A 56 3.82 13.79 -17.39
N ILE A 57 4.86 13.02 -17.75
CA ILE A 57 6.25 13.50 -17.89
C ILE A 57 6.82 12.99 -19.21
N PRO A 58 6.66 13.74 -20.33
CA PRO A 58 7.08 13.29 -21.66
C PRO A 58 8.56 12.88 -21.77
N ARG A 59 9.41 13.44 -20.92
CA ARG A 59 10.84 13.13 -20.88
C ARG A 59 11.13 11.66 -20.52
N LEU A 60 10.19 10.97 -19.86
CA LEU A 60 10.33 9.54 -19.53
C LEU A 60 10.34 8.62 -20.75
N LYS A 61 9.84 9.09 -21.92
CA LYS A 61 9.87 8.31 -23.17
C LYS A 61 11.26 7.87 -23.60
N SER A 62 12.29 8.62 -23.22
CA SER A 62 13.70 8.28 -23.52
C SER A 62 14.39 7.47 -22.41
N SER A 63 13.69 7.14 -21.35
CA SER A 63 14.23 6.39 -20.22
C SER A 63 14.15 4.88 -20.48
N ARG A 64 14.97 4.13 -19.74
CA ARG A 64 14.95 2.66 -19.76
C ARG A 64 14.31 2.13 -18.48
N VAL A 65 13.52 1.07 -18.60
CA VAL A 65 13.04 0.32 -17.45
C VAL A 65 14.21 -0.42 -16.84
N ALA A 66 14.55 -0.09 -15.61
CA ALA A 66 15.63 -0.74 -14.88
C ALA A 66 15.14 -1.99 -14.14
N ARG A 67 13.92 -1.96 -13.60
CA ARG A 67 13.32 -3.03 -12.82
C ARG A 67 11.81 -2.90 -12.77
N VAL A 68 11.13 -4.04 -12.76
CA VAL A 68 9.70 -4.16 -12.45
C VAL A 68 9.55 -5.14 -11.30
N TRP A 69 8.62 -4.88 -10.39
CA TRP A 69 8.27 -5.80 -9.31
C TRP A 69 6.83 -5.61 -8.88
N LEU A 70 6.30 -6.61 -8.22
CA LEU A 70 5.03 -6.61 -7.53
C LEU A 70 5.24 -7.03 -6.08
N GLY A 71 4.34 -6.57 -5.21
CA GLY A 71 4.19 -7.07 -3.85
C GLY A 71 2.78 -7.62 -3.68
N LEU A 72 2.62 -8.58 -2.78
CA LEU A 72 1.31 -8.98 -2.28
C LEU A 72 0.91 -8.01 -1.17
N GLU A 73 -0.33 -7.59 -1.18
CA GLU A 73 -0.91 -6.69 -0.19
C GLU A 73 -2.09 -7.40 0.48
N ALA A 74 -2.14 -7.34 1.81
CA ALA A 74 -3.29 -7.83 2.55
C ALA A 74 -4.38 -6.74 2.55
N GLU A 75 -5.54 -7.08 2.05
CA GLU A 75 -6.70 -6.20 2.01
C GLU A 75 -7.90 -6.88 2.67
N THR A 76 -8.71 -6.09 3.35
CA THR A 76 -9.98 -6.54 3.92
C THR A 76 -11.12 -6.24 2.95
N ASP A 77 -12.22 -6.97 3.06
CA ASP A 77 -13.39 -6.79 2.17
C ASP A 77 -13.98 -5.38 2.23
N ASP A 78 -13.82 -4.69 3.36
CA ASP A 78 -14.29 -3.33 3.58
C ASP A 78 -13.21 -2.25 3.32
N ALA A 79 -12.02 -2.66 2.89
CA ALA A 79 -10.85 -1.81 2.67
C ALA A 79 -10.39 -0.99 3.91
N MET A 80 -10.86 -1.39 5.11
CA MET A 80 -10.47 -0.76 6.37
C MET A 80 -9.41 -1.61 7.08
N PRO A 81 -8.44 -1.00 7.76
CA PRO A 81 -7.42 -1.75 8.49
C PRO A 81 -8.01 -2.56 9.64
N ILE A 82 -7.26 -3.54 10.10
CA ILE A 82 -7.54 -4.29 11.33
C ILE A 82 -6.61 -3.77 12.41
N ILE A 83 -7.17 -3.31 13.54
CA ILE A 83 -6.39 -2.83 14.69
C ILE A 83 -7.13 -3.23 15.96
N GLY A 84 -6.46 -3.93 16.87
CA GLY A 84 -7.04 -4.26 18.17
C GLY A 84 -6.58 -5.59 18.73
N GLU A 85 -7.36 -6.13 19.63
CA GLU A 85 -7.12 -7.42 20.27
C GLU A 85 -7.49 -8.57 19.33
N ILE A 86 -6.71 -9.65 19.38
CA ILE A 86 -7.05 -10.87 18.67
C ILE A 86 -8.06 -11.64 19.54
N PRO A 87 -9.27 -11.93 19.03
CA PRO A 87 -10.29 -12.64 19.79
C PRO A 87 -9.81 -14.00 20.28
N ASN A 88 -10.18 -14.36 21.50
CA ASN A 88 -9.84 -15.62 22.17
C ASN A 88 -8.34 -15.80 22.53
N TYR A 89 -7.54 -14.75 22.42
CA TYR A 89 -6.16 -14.77 22.86
C TYR A 89 -5.90 -13.63 23.85
N GLU A 90 -5.30 -13.95 24.99
CA GLU A 90 -4.89 -12.96 25.99
C GLU A 90 -3.60 -12.25 25.54
N ASN A 91 -3.53 -10.94 25.74
CA ASN A 91 -2.34 -10.12 25.44
C ASN A 91 -1.85 -10.22 23.97
N ALA A 92 -2.72 -10.60 23.06
CA ALA A 92 -2.41 -10.68 21.64
C ALA A 92 -3.11 -9.55 20.88
N TYR A 93 -2.35 -8.82 20.10
CA TYR A 93 -2.82 -7.65 19.35
C TYR A 93 -2.42 -7.76 17.90
N VAL A 94 -3.22 -7.15 17.03
CA VAL A 94 -2.98 -7.09 15.61
C VAL A 94 -3.05 -5.65 15.11
N ILE A 95 -2.19 -5.34 14.16
CA ILE A 95 -2.29 -4.18 13.29
C ILE A 95 -1.93 -4.64 11.88
N GLY A 96 -2.85 -4.51 10.94
CA GLY A 96 -2.67 -5.06 9.60
C GLY A 96 -3.64 -4.51 8.57
N SER A 97 -3.48 -4.96 7.33
CA SER A 97 -4.31 -4.58 6.19
C SER A 97 -4.42 -3.05 6.02
N ILE A 98 -3.33 -2.34 6.27
CA ILE A 98 -3.28 -0.89 6.17
C ILE A 98 -2.87 -0.52 4.76
N HIS A 99 -3.83 -0.25 3.90
CA HIS A 99 -3.57 0.42 2.62
C HIS A 99 -2.88 1.76 2.90
N SER A 100 -1.84 2.11 2.22
CA SER A 100 -1.02 3.30 2.56
C SER A 100 -0.34 3.26 3.94
N GLY A 101 0.10 2.07 4.39
CA GLY A 101 0.69 1.83 5.69
C GLY A 101 1.86 2.76 6.06
N TYR A 102 2.61 3.21 5.06
CA TYR A 102 3.70 4.17 5.27
C TYR A 102 3.20 5.55 5.75
N THR A 103 1.99 5.94 5.35
CA THR A 103 1.38 7.22 5.73
C THR A 103 0.62 7.12 7.05
N SER A 104 -0.25 6.12 7.19
CA SER A 104 -1.17 6.01 8.32
C SER A 104 -0.68 5.05 9.42
N GLY A 105 0.20 4.10 9.09
CA GLY A 105 0.70 3.10 10.02
C GLY A 105 1.28 3.65 11.33
N PRO A 106 2.13 4.69 11.31
CA PRO A 106 2.68 5.26 12.54
C PRO A 106 1.61 5.80 13.50
N TYR A 107 0.56 6.44 12.96
CA TYR A 107 -0.54 6.94 13.77
C TYR A 107 -1.40 5.79 14.31
N MET A 108 -1.70 4.80 13.50
CA MET A 108 -2.45 3.61 13.90
C MET A 108 -1.69 2.80 14.96
N GLY A 109 -0.37 2.66 14.82
CA GLY A 109 0.48 2.06 15.83
C GLY A 109 0.45 2.82 17.16
N LYS A 110 0.42 4.15 17.11
CA LYS A 110 0.24 4.97 18.31
C LYS A 110 -1.10 4.71 18.99
N LEU A 111 -2.19 4.68 18.22
CA LEU A 111 -3.54 4.41 18.78
C LEU A 111 -3.60 3.04 19.47
N LEU A 112 -3.04 2.00 18.83
CA LEU A 112 -2.97 0.67 19.43
C LEU A 112 -2.14 0.66 20.72
N ALA A 113 -0.98 1.30 20.71
CA ALA A 113 -0.13 1.39 21.89
C ALA A 113 -0.84 2.12 23.05
N GLU A 114 -1.54 3.20 22.77
CA GLU A 114 -2.33 3.93 23.76
C GLU A 114 -3.47 3.10 24.33
N LYS A 115 -4.13 2.29 23.47
CA LYS A 115 -5.16 1.33 23.91
C LYS A 115 -4.58 0.26 24.84
N ILE A 116 -3.44 -0.33 24.48
CA ILE A 116 -2.73 -1.32 25.31
C ILE A 116 -2.35 -0.75 26.69
N LEU A 117 -1.99 0.54 26.72
CA LEU A 117 -1.68 1.26 27.96
C LEU A 117 -2.91 1.68 28.78
N GLY A 118 -4.11 1.24 28.39
CA GLY A 118 -5.35 1.47 29.15
C GLY A 118 -6.00 2.83 28.89
N LYS A 119 -5.59 3.57 27.85
CA LYS A 119 -6.29 4.80 27.45
C LYS A 119 -7.62 4.47 26.80
N ASP A 120 -8.59 5.35 26.98
CA ASP A 120 -9.89 5.25 26.33
C ASP A 120 -9.78 5.65 24.86
N ILE A 121 -9.41 4.70 24.01
CA ILE A 121 -9.31 4.85 22.55
C ILE A 121 -10.37 3.99 21.90
N ASP A 122 -11.25 4.59 21.14
CA ASP A 122 -12.24 3.89 20.34
C ASP A 122 -11.59 3.36 19.05
N LEU A 123 -11.47 2.03 18.97
CA LEU A 123 -10.98 1.31 17.78
C LEU A 123 -12.09 0.44 17.16
N SER A 124 -13.34 0.61 17.55
CA SER A 124 -14.46 -0.24 17.12
C SER A 124 -14.58 -0.37 15.61
N LEU A 125 -14.30 0.72 14.88
CA LEU A 125 -14.30 0.75 13.41
C LEU A 125 -13.26 -0.18 12.79
N PHE A 126 -12.20 -0.49 13.53
CA PHE A 126 -11.05 -1.26 13.06
C PHE A 126 -10.97 -2.65 13.71
N ASP A 127 -11.89 -2.98 14.62
CA ASP A 127 -11.88 -4.24 15.35
C ASP A 127 -12.09 -5.43 14.38
N ILE A 128 -11.25 -6.46 14.50
CA ILE A 128 -11.36 -7.69 13.72
C ILE A 128 -12.72 -8.38 13.92
N LYS A 129 -13.39 -8.15 15.06
CA LYS A 129 -14.71 -8.71 15.36
C LYS A 129 -15.79 -8.29 14.38
N ARG A 130 -15.58 -7.24 13.58
CA ARG A 130 -16.52 -6.84 12.53
C ARG A 130 -16.65 -7.86 11.39
N PHE A 131 -15.76 -8.87 11.35
CA PHE A 131 -15.80 -9.98 10.39
C PHE A 131 -16.24 -11.33 11.01
N LEU A 132 -16.60 -11.36 12.29
CA LEU A 132 -16.98 -12.57 13.04
C LEU A 132 -18.55 -12.67 13.20
#